data_0f9ed4224c941166ed0f99d234c80b16
#
_entry.id   0f9ed4224c941166ed0f99d234c80b16
#
_cell.length_a   1.000
_cell.length_b   1.000
_cell.length_c   1.000
_cell.angle_alpha   90.00
_cell.angle_beta   90.00
_cell.angle_gamma   90.00
#
_symmetry.space_group_name_H-M   'P 1'
#
loop_
_entity.id
_entity.type
_entity.pdbx_description
1 polymer ?
#
loop_
_entity_poly.entity_id
_entity_poly.type
_entity_poly.pdbx_seq_one_letter_code
_entity_poly.pdbx_strand_id
1 'polypeptide(L)'
;MEYNDSITCHDRVTVSSGNPYISAAIFSAEVLGNLIALVLLEMRRRRQIPSLFQVLVTALVTTDLLGSLSISPLVLASYTQNRTLVDMSKNRAVCAYFGFSMTFFSLATLAILCAMALERYLSFGQPYFYERHLTKRCGYITIPLIYLVCIFFCLAPFMGFGDYVQYCPGTWCFFDMNPNVTQHKVYVGVYASLTLIMISTTVVSNLSVVYHLIIMYRMCKAHRGGVTRRIRFYQKYIAMTEEVEHLLLLVFITVAFVICSFPLVLRVYVNFTGRSKESHATDLAVLRLLSFNSIINPWVFIILRPSVLRFLWRKLTLSKAQRPPEAPTFPQEKSLPVGPKLPLPSPFIELQNDDAKGVDKT
;
A
#
# COMPACT_ATOMS: atom_id res chain seq x y z
N MET A 1 -15.78 27.59 27.96
CA MET A 1 -15.31 28.27 26.73
C MET A 1 -15.23 27.31 25.51
N GLU A 2 -15.10 25.98 25.70
CA GLU A 2 -15.01 24.97 24.62
C GLU A 2 -16.32 24.68 23.88
N TYR A 3 -17.49 24.86 24.51
CA TYR A 3 -18.79 24.62 23.86
C TYR A 3 -19.12 25.61 22.74
N ASN A 4 -18.57 26.82 22.79
CA ASN A 4 -18.75 27.85 21.73
C ASN A 4 -17.83 27.59 20.53
N ASP A 5 -16.75 26.83 20.68
CA ASP A 5 -15.75 26.61 19.61
C ASP A 5 -16.22 25.52 18.61
N SER A 6 -17.01 24.52 19.07
CA SER A 6 -17.56 23.46 18.19
C SER A 6 -18.59 24.01 17.23
N ILE A 7 -19.52 24.84 17.72
CA ILE A 7 -20.54 25.49 16.89
C ILE A 7 -19.87 26.41 15.86
N THR A 8 -18.80 27.11 16.25
CA THR A 8 -18.06 27.98 15.33
C THR A 8 -17.29 27.24 14.25
N CYS A 9 -16.84 25.99 14.48
CA CYS A 9 -16.14 25.19 13.47
C CYS A 9 -17.07 24.69 12.36
N HIS A 10 -18.28 24.22 12.71
CA HIS A 10 -19.23 23.68 11.73
C HIS A 10 -19.79 24.75 10.79
N ASP A 11 -19.92 26.00 11.25
CA ASP A 11 -20.50 27.12 10.54
C ASP A 11 -19.48 28.19 10.10
N ARG A 12 -18.19 27.91 10.29
CA ARG A 12 -17.15 28.90 9.94
C ARG A 12 -17.10 29.16 8.43
N VAL A 13 -16.96 30.43 8.05
CA VAL A 13 -16.99 30.91 6.66
C VAL A 13 -15.59 31.10 6.09
N THR A 14 -14.60 31.40 6.95
CA THR A 14 -13.22 31.67 6.55
C THR A 14 -12.28 30.58 7.06
N VAL A 15 -11.25 30.23 6.27
CA VAL A 15 -10.24 29.23 6.66
C VAL A 15 -9.39 29.79 7.79
N SER A 16 -9.28 29.06 8.90
CA SER A 16 -8.59 29.57 10.11
C SER A 16 -7.08 29.36 10.11
N SER A 17 -6.58 28.34 9.43
CA SER A 17 -5.15 28.01 9.40
C SER A 17 -4.85 26.99 8.31
N GLY A 18 -3.60 26.91 7.88
CA GLY A 18 -3.11 25.89 6.95
C GLY A 18 -2.19 26.47 5.89
N ASN A 19 -1.43 25.59 5.26
CA ASN A 19 -0.49 25.97 4.21
C ASN A 19 -0.89 25.30 2.89
N PRO A 20 -1.31 26.08 1.86
CA PRO A 20 -1.71 25.51 0.56
C PRO A 20 -0.58 24.76 -0.15
N TYR A 21 0.67 25.15 0.07
CA TYR A 21 1.82 24.48 -0.55
C TYR A 21 2.01 23.05 -0.05
N ILE A 22 1.77 22.81 1.25
CA ILE A 22 1.84 21.46 1.83
C ILE A 22 0.73 20.60 1.23
N SER A 23 -0.49 21.09 1.16
CA SER A 23 -1.63 20.37 0.56
C SER A 23 -1.39 20.07 -0.92
N ALA A 24 -0.83 21.02 -1.68
CA ALA A 24 -0.50 20.83 -3.08
C ALA A 24 0.62 19.78 -3.27
N ALA A 25 1.65 19.79 -2.43
CA ALA A 25 2.73 18.82 -2.47
C ALA A 25 2.23 17.40 -2.16
N ILE A 26 1.38 17.25 -1.14
CA ILE A 26 0.73 15.98 -0.78
C ILE A 26 -0.11 15.46 -1.95
N PHE A 27 -0.99 16.29 -2.51
CA PHE A 27 -1.81 15.95 -3.66
C PHE A 27 -0.97 15.52 -4.87
N SER A 28 0.09 16.27 -5.17
CA SER A 28 0.99 15.95 -6.28
C SER A 28 1.69 14.60 -6.08
N ALA A 29 2.15 14.32 -4.85
CA ALA A 29 2.78 13.04 -4.51
C ALA A 29 1.81 11.87 -4.60
N GLU A 30 0.56 12.06 -4.19
CA GLU A 30 -0.51 11.06 -4.26
C GLU A 30 -0.89 10.74 -5.71
N VAL A 31 -1.17 11.75 -6.53
CA VAL A 31 -1.51 11.56 -7.95
C VAL A 31 -0.36 10.93 -8.71
N LEU A 32 0.87 11.43 -8.52
CA LEU A 32 2.05 10.91 -9.19
C LEU A 32 2.31 9.45 -8.80
N GLY A 33 2.24 9.11 -7.51
CA GLY A 33 2.42 7.76 -7.01
C GLY A 33 1.39 6.78 -7.61
N ASN A 34 0.11 7.15 -7.61
CA ASN A 34 -0.96 6.32 -8.17
C ASN A 34 -0.84 6.17 -9.69
N LEU A 35 -0.50 7.23 -10.44
CA LEU A 35 -0.26 7.14 -11.88
C LEU A 35 0.93 6.22 -12.21
N ILE A 36 2.05 6.35 -11.50
CA ILE A 36 3.21 5.46 -11.69
C ILE A 36 2.80 4.01 -11.40
N ALA A 37 2.08 3.76 -10.30
CA ALA A 37 1.60 2.44 -9.95
C ALA A 37 0.70 1.84 -11.05
N LEU A 38 -0.24 2.61 -11.61
CA LEU A 38 -1.11 2.17 -12.72
C LEU A 38 -0.31 1.85 -13.98
N VAL A 39 0.65 2.69 -14.38
CA VAL A 39 1.52 2.42 -15.53
C VAL A 39 2.30 1.11 -15.33
N LEU A 40 2.85 0.90 -14.14
CA LEU A 40 3.59 -0.32 -13.81
C LEU A 40 2.70 -1.56 -13.81
N LEU A 41 1.44 -1.46 -13.36
CA LEU A 41 0.45 -2.54 -13.39
C LEU A 41 0.05 -2.87 -14.83
N GLU A 42 -0.20 -1.85 -15.66
CA GLU A 42 -0.54 -2.05 -17.08
C GLU A 42 0.62 -2.68 -17.86
N MET A 43 1.86 -2.25 -17.62
CA MET A 43 3.04 -2.89 -18.22
C MET A 43 3.16 -4.37 -17.84
N ARG A 44 2.83 -4.74 -16.59
CA ARG A 44 2.80 -6.13 -16.15
C ARG A 44 1.66 -6.91 -16.81
N ARG A 45 0.47 -6.32 -16.89
CA ARG A 45 -0.72 -6.89 -17.52
C ARG A 45 -0.48 -7.27 -18.98
N ARG A 46 0.28 -6.46 -19.73
CA ARG A 46 0.64 -6.75 -21.13
C ARG A 46 1.60 -7.92 -21.27
N ARG A 47 2.36 -8.24 -20.23
CA ARG A 47 3.39 -9.31 -20.25
C ARG A 47 2.88 -10.64 -19.66
N GLN A 48 1.89 -10.60 -18.80
CA GLN A 48 1.40 -11.76 -18.06
C GLN A 48 -0.12 -11.75 -17.97
N ILE A 49 -0.74 -12.95 -17.93
CA ILE A 49 -2.18 -13.07 -17.69
C ILE A 49 -2.49 -12.52 -16.29
N PRO A 50 -3.42 -11.55 -16.15
CA PRO A 50 -3.70 -10.94 -14.85
C PRO A 50 -4.30 -11.97 -13.88
N SER A 51 -3.73 -12.05 -12.67
CA SER A 51 -4.30 -12.80 -11.55
C SER A 51 -5.45 -12.01 -10.91
N LEU A 52 -6.27 -12.69 -10.10
CA LEU A 52 -7.32 -12.04 -9.31
C LEU A 52 -6.73 -10.94 -8.40
N PHE A 53 -5.62 -11.23 -7.73
CA PHE A 53 -4.90 -10.26 -6.91
C PHE A 53 -4.50 -9.00 -7.68
N GLN A 54 -4.00 -9.15 -8.91
CA GLN A 54 -3.62 -8.01 -9.75
C GLN A 54 -4.82 -7.14 -10.15
N VAL A 55 -5.99 -7.74 -10.36
CA VAL A 55 -7.24 -7.00 -10.61
C VAL A 55 -7.63 -6.18 -9.39
N LEU A 56 -7.55 -6.75 -8.18
CA LEU A 56 -7.84 -6.05 -6.92
C LEU A 56 -6.85 -4.92 -6.64
N VAL A 57 -5.54 -5.14 -6.86
CA VAL A 57 -4.52 -4.07 -6.71
C VAL A 57 -4.77 -2.93 -7.71
N THR A 58 -5.15 -3.24 -8.95
CA THR A 58 -5.49 -2.21 -9.95
C THR A 58 -6.72 -1.41 -9.51
N ALA A 59 -7.74 -2.07 -8.97
CA ALA A 59 -8.92 -1.41 -8.42
C ALA A 59 -8.56 -0.51 -7.23
N LEU A 60 -7.71 -0.98 -6.32
CA LEU A 60 -7.22 -0.20 -5.16
C LEU A 60 -6.58 1.11 -5.62
N VAL A 61 -5.56 1.02 -6.48
CA VAL A 61 -4.82 2.18 -6.97
C VAL A 61 -5.72 3.14 -7.77
N THR A 62 -6.68 2.60 -8.53
CA THR A 62 -7.66 3.41 -9.26
C THR A 62 -8.61 4.13 -8.30
N THR A 63 -9.08 3.45 -7.25
CA THR A 63 -9.94 4.04 -6.20
C THR A 63 -9.22 5.18 -5.48
N ASP A 64 -7.96 4.96 -5.08
CA ASP A 64 -7.14 5.97 -4.41
C ASP A 64 -6.92 7.20 -5.32
N LEU A 65 -6.63 7.00 -6.61
CA LEU A 65 -6.47 8.08 -7.58
C LEU A 65 -7.77 8.88 -7.77
N LEU A 66 -8.91 8.20 -7.92
CA LEU A 66 -10.21 8.86 -8.07
C LEU A 66 -10.59 9.63 -6.81
N GLY A 67 -10.29 9.09 -5.63
CA GLY A 67 -10.49 9.76 -4.34
C GLY A 67 -9.68 11.04 -4.25
N SER A 68 -8.38 10.99 -4.56
CA SER A 68 -7.51 12.16 -4.64
C SER A 68 -8.06 13.24 -5.56
N LEU A 69 -8.42 12.88 -6.79
CA LEU A 69 -8.93 13.81 -7.80
C LEU A 69 -10.28 14.42 -7.40
N SER A 70 -11.08 13.72 -6.60
CA SER A 70 -12.38 14.20 -6.13
C SER A 70 -12.28 15.16 -4.95
N ILE A 71 -11.30 14.95 -4.06
CA ILE A 71 -11.21 15.63 -2.75
C ILE A 71 -10.19 16.76 -2.77
N SER A 72 -8.97 16.50 -3.24
CA SER A 72 -7.85 17.44 -3.10
C SER A 72 -8.01 18.76 -3.84
N PRO A 73 -8.65 18.84 -5.03
CA PRO A 73 -8.93 20.12 -5.68
C PRO A 73 -9.82 21.04 -4.84
N LEU A 74 -10.77 20.48 -4.08
CA LEU A 74 -11.65 21.27 -3.20
C LEU A 74 -10.87 21.86 -2.02
N VAL A 75 -9.93 21.10 -1.45
CA VAL A 75 -9.03 21.59 -0.39
C VAL A 75 -8.17 22.74 -0.92
N LEU A 76 -7.58 22.59 -2.11
CA LEU A 76 -6.77 23.65 -2.72
C LEU A 76 -7.59 24.91 -3.04
N ALA A 77 -8.80 24.73 -3.60
CA ALA A 77 -9.71 25.83 -3.87
C ALA A 77 -10.11 26.57 -2.59
N SER A 78 -10.35 25.85 -1.50
CA SER A 78 -10.66 26.44 -0.19
C SER A 78 -9.52 27.32 0.32
N TYR A 79 -8.27 26.88 0.22
CA TYR A 79 -7.11 27.69 0.59
C TYR A 79 -6.90 28.90 -0.33
N THR A 80 -7.04 28.75 -1.64
CA THR A 80 -6.78 29.83 -2.61
C THR A 80 -7.85 30.93 -2.53
N GLN A 81 -9.11 30.57 -2.24
CA GLN A 81 -10.23 31.50 -2.12
C GLN A 81 -10.41 32.02 -0.69
N ASN A 82 -9.67 31.47 0.28
CA ASN A 82 -9.85 31.74 1.71
C ASN A 82 -11.30 31.55 2.19
N ARG A 83 -12.01 30.57 1.62
CA ARG A 83 -13.39 30.22 1.91
C ARG A 83 -13.48 28.77 2.36
N THR A 84 -14.34 28.52 3.34
CA THR A 84 -14.54 27.13 3.82
C THR A 84 -15.43 26.34 2.87
N LEU A 85 -15.41 25.01 2.97
CA LEU A 85 -16.22 24.11 2.13
C LEU A 85 -17.74 24.36 2.30
N VAL A 86 -18.16 24.80 3.48
CA VAL A 86 -19.57 25.17 3.75
C VAL A 86 -19.93 26.45 3.04
N ASP A 87 -19.04 27.45 3.01
CA ASP A 87 -19.27 28.74 2.39
C ASP A 87 -19.17 28.73 0.85
N MET A 88 -18.53 27.71 0.27
CA MET A 88 -18.41 27.58 -1.19
C MET A 88 -19.75 27.32 -1.89
N SER A 89 -20.81 26.94 -1.16
CA SER A 89 -22.11 26.59 -1.74
C SER A 89 -23.24 26.97 -0.80
N LYS A 90 -24.32 27.54 -1.37
CA LYS A 90 -25.50 28.02 -0.61
C LYS A 90 -26.19 26.96 0.25
N ASN A 91 -26.09 25.66 -0.12
CA ASN A 91 -26.79 24.57 0.57
C ASN A 91 -25.79 23.57 1.19
N ARG A 92 -24.59 23.98 1.55
CA ARG A 92 -23.52 23.10 2.06
C ARG A 92 -23.21 21.91 1.12
N ALA A 93 -23.63 21.99 -0.16
CA ALA A 93 -23.50 20.89 -1.11
C ALA A 93 -22.04 20.48 -1.35
N VAL A 94 -21.09 21.42 -1.32
CA VAL A 94 -19.65 21.13 -1.47
C VAL A 94 -19.14 20.36 -0.26
N CYS A 95 -19.53 20.70 0.96
CA CYS A 95 -19.18 19.97 2.15
C CYS A 95 -19.82 18.57 2.16
N ALA A 96 -21.09 18.44 1.80
CA ALA A 96 -21.76 17.15 1.67
C ALA A 96 -21.11 16.25 0.61
N TYR A 97 -20.77 16.80 -0.55
CA TYR A 97 -20.02 16.07 -1.59
C TYR A 97 -18.63 15.61 -1.11
N PHE A 98 -17.90 16.49 -0.41
CA PHE A 98 -16.60 16.17 0.16
C PHE A 98 -16.73 15.04 1.19
N GLY A 99 -17.66 15.18 2.14
CA GLY A 99 -17.91 14.16 3.17
C GLY A 99 -18.33 12.81 2.58
N PHE A 100 -19.25 12.85 1.60
CA PHE A 100 -19.63 11.65 0.83
C PHE A 100 -18.44 11.00 0.15
N SER A 101 -17.65 11.77 -0.60
CA SER A 101 -16.51 11.28 -1.35
C SER A 101 -15.46 10.68 -0.40
N MET A 102 -15.14 11.38 0.68
CA MET A 102 -14.17 10.91 1.66
C MET A 102 -14.63 9.60 2.34
N THR A 103 -15.89 9.52 2.74
CA THR A 103 -16.46 8.30 3.34
C THR A 103 -16.50 7.15 2.34
N PHE A 104 -16.93 7.42 1.11
CA PHE A 104 -17.01 6.42 0.04
C PHE A 104 -15.66 5.84 -0.33
N PHE A 105 -14.68 6.69 -0.66
CA PHE A 105 -13.36 6.21 -1.09
C PHE A 105 -12.61 5.52 0.05
N SER A 106 -12.70 6.01 1.28
CA SER A 106 -12.09 5.33 2.43
C SER A 106 -12.69 3.95 2.69
N LEU A 107 -14.02 3.83 2.62
CA LEU A 107 -14.71 2.55 2.82
C LEU A 107 -14.44 1.57 1.67
N ALA A 108 -14.41 2.06 0.42
CA ALA A 108 -14.10 1.24 -0.76
C ALA A 108 -12.66 0.72 -0.73
N THR A 109 -11.68 1.58 -0.45
CA THR A 109 -10.28 1.18 -0.26
C THR A 109 -10.14 0.11 0.82
N LEU A 110 -10.81 0.29 1.95
CA LEU A 110 -10.84 -0.66 3.05
C LEU A 110 -11.39 -2.02 2.63
N ALA A 111 -12.53 -2.03 1.96
CA ALA A 111 -13.18 -3.26 1.50
C ALA A 111 -12.33 -4.00 0.45
N ILE A 112 -11.66 -3.27 -0.45
CA ILE A 112 -10.74 -3.86 -1.43
C ILE A 112 -9.52 -4.47 -0.73
N LEU A 113 -8.93 -3.81 0.26
CA LEU A 113 -7.82 -4.35 1.05
C LEU A 113 -8.23 -5.62 1.80
N CYS A 114 -9.43 -5.63 2.39
CA CYS A 114 -10.00 -6.81 3.02
C CYS A 114 -10.19 -7.97 2.01
N ALA A 115 -10.73 -7.68 0.83
CA ALA A 115 -10.88 -8.67 -0.25
C ALA A 115 -9.52 -9.22 -0.73
N MET A 116 -8.49 -8.39 -0.82
CA MET A 116 -7.12 -8.82 -1.15
C MET A 116 -6.54 -9.75 -0.08
N ALA A 117 -6.74 -9.45 1.19
CA ALA A 117 -6.27 -10.28 2.30
C ALA A 117 -6.99 -11.64 2.33
N LEU A 118 -8.30 -11.65 2.10
CA LEU A 118 -9.10 -12.87 1.99
C LEU A 118 -8.70 -13.70 0.77
N GLU A 119 -8.46 -13.08 -0.36
CA GLU A 119 -7.99 -13.76 -1.58
C GLU A 119 -6.66 -14.48 -1.31
N ARG A 120 -5.70 -13.81 -0.68
CA ARG A 120 -4.42 -14.44 -0.30
C ARG A 120 -4.61 -15.57 0.72
N TYR A 121 -5.45 -15.37 1.73
CA TYR A 121 -5.77 -16.41 2.71
C TYR A 121 -6.35 -17.66 2.04
N LEU A 122 -7.29 -17.52 1.11
CA LEU A 122 -7.89 -18.65 0.40
C LEU A 122 -6.89 -19.30 -0.56
N SER A 123 -6.03 -18.54 -1.20
CA SER A 123 -5.00 -19.07 -2.11
C SER A 123 -3.99 -19.99 -1.39
N PHE A 124 -3.60 -19.65 -0.14
CA PHE A 124 -2.63 -20.43 0.63
C PHE A 124 -3.28 -21.47 1.56
N GLY A 125 -4.39 -21.10 2.20
CA GLY A 125 -5.05 -21.96 3.18
C GLY A 125 -5.95 -23.03 2.56
N GLN A 126 -6.58 -22.72 1.42
CA GLN A 126 -7.53 -23.61 0.75
C GLN A 126 -7.33 -23.63 -0.77
N PRO A 127 -6.18 -24.11 -1.28
CA PRO A 127 -5.82 -24.03 -2.70
C PRO A 127 -6.82 -24.73 -3.62
N TYR A 128 -7.38 -25.87 -3.20
CA TYR A 128 -8.39 -26.60 -3.97
C TYR A 128 -9.69 -25.81 -4.17
N PHE A 129 -10.15 -25.14 -3.11
CA PHE A 129 -11.32 -24.25 -3.17
C PHE A 129 -11.03 -23.04 -4.06
N TYR A 130 -9.83 -22.47 -3.91
CA TYR A 130 -9.38 -21.30 -4.68
C TYR A 130 -9.37 -21.59 -6.18
N GLU A 131 -8.75 -22.67 -6.63
CA GLU A 131 -8.67 -23.06 -8.06
C GLU A 131 -10.04 -23.32 -8.68
N ARG A 132 -10.97 -23.89 -7.90
CA ARG A 132 -12.30 -24.26 -8.39
C ARG A 132 -13.26 -23.07 -8.49
N HIS A 133 -13.22 -22.12 -7.54
CA HIS A 133 -14.24 -21.09 -7.40
C HIS A 133 -13.73 -19.67 -7.65
N LEU A 134 -12.46 -19.37 -7.37
CA LEU A 134 -11.89 -18.03 -7.44
C LEU A 134 -11.14 -17.79 -8.75
N THR A 135 -11.87 -17.26 -9.72
CA THR A 135 -11.32 -16.84 -11.00
C THR A 135 -11.20 -15.32 -11.09
N LYS A 136 -10.46 -14.81 -12.06
CA LYS A 136 -10.41 -13.36 -12.33
C LYS A 136 -11.79 -12.73 -12.57
N ARG A 137 -12.79 -13.52 -13.01
CA ARG A 137 -14.19 -13.07 -13.16
C ARG A 137 -14.80 -12.67 -11.82
N CYS A 138 -14.45 -13.36 -10.73
CA CYS A 138 -14.89 -13.00 -9.39
C CYS A 138 -14.45 -11.59 -9.02
N GLY A 139 -13.20 -11.18 -9.34
CA GLY A 139 -12.73 -9.82 -9.10
C GLY A 139 -13.54 -8.76 -9.84
N TYR A 140 -13.87 -9.01 -11.12
CA TYR A 140 -14.70 -8.09 -11.91
C TYR A 140 -16.14 -7.98 -11.40
N ILE A 141 -16.63 -8.95 -10.62
CA ILE A 141 -17.96 -8.91 -9.98
C ILE A 141 -17.85 -8.28 -8.58
N THR A 142 -16.82 -8.65 -7.83
CA THR A 142 -16.64 -8.20 -6.44
C THR A 142 -16.41 -6.69 -6.36
N ILE A 143 -15.63 -6.10 -7.27
CA ILE A 143 -15.32 -4.67 -7.25
C ILE A 143 -16.57 -3.79 -7.45
N PRO A 144 -17.39 -3.98 -8.49
CA PRO A 144 -18.65 -3.23 -8.62
C PRO A 144 -19.62 -3.45 -7.46
N LEU A 145 -19.66 -4.66 -6.89
CA LEU A 145 -20.49 -4.96 -5.72
C LEU A 145 -20.02 -4.17 -4.49
N ILE A 146 -18.71 -4.09 -4.24
CA ILE A 146 -18.14 -3.27 -3.17
C ILE A 146 -18.56 -1.80 -3.37
N TYR A 147 -18.37 -1.26 -4.56
CA TYR A 147 -18.75 0.14 -4.84
C TYR A 147 -20.24 0.38 -4.63
N LEU A 148 -21.09 -0.53 -5.10
CA LEU A 148 -22.54 -0.42 -4.95
C LEU A 148 -22.93 -0.38 -3.46
N VAL A 149 -22.40 -1.30 -2.65
CA VAL A 149 -22.66 -1.33 -1.19
C VAL A 149 -22.15 -0.06 -0.52
N CYS A 150 -20.95 0.41 -0.87
CA CYS A 150 -20.39 1.66 -0.32
C CYS A 150 -21.24 2.87 -0.71
N ILE A 151 -21.74 2.95 -1.95
CA ILE A 151 -22.62 4.05 -2.40
C ILE A 151 -23.91 4.06 -1.57
N PHE A 152 -24.60 2.93 -1.44
CA PHE A 152 -25.82 2.85 -0.64
C PHE A 152 -25.59 3.27 0.80
N PHE A 153 -24.49 2.83 1.40
CA PHE A 153 -24.14 3.23 2.75
C PHE A 153 -23.88 4.75 2.86
N CYS A 154 -23.13 5.33 1.93
CA CYS A 154 -22.80 6.75 1.94
C CYS A 154 -23.97 7.66 1.54
N LEU A 155 -25.06 7.13 0.96
CA LEU A 155 -26.29 7.88 0.71
C LEU A 155 -27.19 8.00 1.95
N ALA A 156 -26.99 7.20 3.00
CA ALA A 156 -27.80 7.21 4.21
C ALA A 156 -27.89 8.61 4.90
N PRO A 157 -26.81 9.43 4.99
CA PRO A 157 -26.89 10.79 5.51
C PRO A 157 -27.87 11.68 4.73
N PHE A 158 -27.97 11.54 3.41
CA PHE A 158 -28.93 12.30 2.60
C PHE A 158 -30.39 11.88 2.83
N MET A 159 -30.61 10.70 3.43
CA MET A 159 -31.91 10.19 3.83
C MET A 159 -32.24 10.48 5.31
N GLY A 160 -31.39 11.26 6.02
CA GLY A 160 -31.58 11.62 7.41
C GLY A 160 -30.95 10.65 8.42
N PHE A 161 -30.17 9.65 7.96
CA PHE A 161 -29.40 8.74 8.81
C PHE A 161 -27.92 9.15 8.84
N GLY A 162 -27.57 10.13 9.66
CA GLY A 162 -26.26 10.74 9.72
C GLY A 162 -26.28 12.18 9.19
N ASP A 163 -25.15 12.87 9.32
CA ASP A 163 -24.95 14.21 8.76
C ASP A 163 -23.49 14.38 8.37
N TYR A 164 -23.23 15.14 7.28
CA TYR A 164 -21.89 15.54 6.88
C TYR A 164 -21.61 16.95 7.41
N VAL A 165 -20.64 17.06 8.28
CA VAL A 165 -20.26 18.29 8.97
C VAL A 165 -18.86 18.74 8.61
N GLN A 166 -18.62 20.04 8.70
CA GLN A 166 -17.30 20.63 8.50
C GLN A 166 -16.47 20.55 9.76
N TYR A 167 -15.17 20.24 9.60
CA TYR A 167 -14.16 20.23 10.67
C TYR A 167 -13.20 21.41 10.51
N CYS A 168 -12.73 21.97 11.64
CA CYS A 168 -11.68 22.98 11.61
C CYS A 168 -10.40 22.44 10.93
N PRO A 169 -9.75 23.18 10.03
CA PRO A 169 -9.83 24.62 9.80
C PRO A 169 -10.89 25.10 8.78
N GLY A 170 -11.83 24.25 8.37
CA GLY A 170 -12.85 24.58 7.38
C GLY A 170 -12.61 23.99 5.99
N THR A 171 -11.54 23.21 5.83
CA THR A 171 -11.14 22.56 4.57
C THR A 171 -11.43 21.05 4.54
N TRP A 172 -12.11 20.54 5.57
CA TRP A 172 -12.45 19.14 5.74
C TRP A 172 -13.90 18.97 6.11
N CYS A 173 -14.57 18.01 5.45
CA CYS A 173 -15.92 17.58 5.81
C CYS A 173 -15.94 16.06 5.92
N PHE A 174 -16.68 15.57 6.90
CA PHE A 174 -16.86 14.13 7.15
C PHE A 174 -18.18 13.93 7.91
N PHE A 175 -18.60 12.70 8.15
CA PHE A 175 -19.75 12.49 9.02
C PHE A 175 -19.47 12.99 10.43
N ASP A 176 -20.51 13.44 11.13
CA ASP A 176 -20.41 13.88 12.52
C ASP A 176 -19.98 12.71 13.42
N MET A 177 -18.77 12.82 14.00
CA MET A 177 -18.22 11.78 14.90
C MET A 177 -18.78 11.86 16.33
N ASN A 178 -19.54 12.90 16.67
CA ASN A 178 -20.16 13.08 17.98
C ASN A 178 -21.63 13.54 17.88
N PRO A 179 -22.48 12.79 17.17
CA PRO A 179 -23.85 13.23 16.95
C PRO A 179 -24.70 13.17 18.21
N ASN A 180 -25.62 14.14 18.37
CA ASN A 180 -26.56 14.15 19.47
C ASN A 180 -27.81 13.31 19.19
N VAL A 181 -28.20 13.17 17.91
CA VAL A 181 -29.40 12.44 17.48
C VAL A 181 -29.13 10.93 17.44
N THR A 182 -30.03 10.12 17.99
CA THR A 182 -29.89 8.67 18.07
C THR A 182 -29.71 8.01 16.69
N GLN A 183 -30.43 8.45 15.67
CA GLN A 183 -30.32 7.92 14.31
C GLN A 183 -28.91 8.13 13.72
N HIS A 184 -28.33 9.32 13.94
CA HIS A 184 -26.97 9.63 13.51
C HIS A 184 -25.93 8.80 14.29
N LYS A 185 -26.15 8.55 15.61
CA LYS A 185 -25.30 7.66 16.40
C LYS A 185 -25.27 6.23 15.84
N VAL A 186 -26.43 5.72 15.42
CA VAL A 186 -26.51 4.38 14.80
C VAL A 186 -25.68 4.31 13.53
N TYR A 187 -25.79 5.30 12.63
CA TYR A 187 -25.02 5.35 11.40
C TYR A 187 -23.50 5.33 11.65
N VAL A 188 -23.03 6.20 12.54
CA VAL A 188 -21.62 6.32 12.90
C VAL A 188 -21.12 5.04 13.60
N GLY A 189 -21.94 4.44 14.46
CA GLY A 189 -21.64 3.17 15.12
C GLY A 189 -21.53 2.01 14.13
N VAL A 190 -22.41 1.95 13.13
CA VAL A 190 -22.35 0.93 12.07
C VAL A 190 -21.09 1.12 11.24
N TYR A 191 -20.74 2.36 10.85
CA TYR A 191 -19.49 2.66 10.14
C TYR A 191 -18.26 2.17 10.92
N ALA A 192 -18.16 2.55 12.21
CA ALA A 192 -17.02 2.16 13.04
C ALA A 192 -16.94 0.65 13.25
N SER A 193 -18.08 -0.02 13.43
CA SER A 193 -18.14 -1.48 13.60
C SER A 193 -17.77 -2.23 12.33
N LEU A 194 -18.26 -1.79 11.16
CA LEU A 194 -17.88 -2.36 9.86
C LEU A 194 -16.38 -2.17 9.61
N THR A 195 -15.85 -0.99 9.86
CA THR A 195 -14.42 -0.70 9.73
C THR A 195 -13.59 -1.60 10.63
N LEU A 196 -13.99 -1.78 11.90
CA LEU A 196 -13.31 -2.65 12.86
C LEU A 196 -13.33 -4.12 12.42
N ILE A 197 -14.46 -4.61 11.93
CA ILE A 197 -14.59 -5.98 11.40
C ILE A 197 -13.68 -6.17 10.20
N MET A 198 -13.64 -5.23 9.26
CA MET A 198 -12.77 -5.32 8.08
C MET A 198 -11.28 -5.26 8.45
N ILE A 199 -10.88 -4.39 9.40
CA ILE A 199 -9.51 -4.34 9.94
C ILE A 199 -9.14 -5.70 10.55
N SER A 200 -10.00 -6.22 11.43
CA SER A 200 -9.75 -7.50 12.13
C SER A 200 -9.64 -8.65 11.15
N THR A 201 -10.54 -8.74 10.16
CA THR A 201 -10.52 -9.75 9.10
C THR A 201 -9.23 -9.67 8.28
N THR A 202 -8.81 -8.47 7.91
CA THR A 202 -7.56 -8.26 7.15
C THR A 202 -6.34 -8.70 7.94
N VAL A 203 -6.25 -8.34 9.21
CA VAL A 203 -5.13 -8.71 10.09
C VAL A 203 -5.09 -10.23 10.30
N VAL A 204 -6.21 -10.86 10.63
CA VAL A 204 -6.28 -12.32 10.84
C VAL A 204 -5.93 -13.08 9.56
N SER A 205 -6.45 -12.66 8.41
CA SER A 205 -6.14 -13.27 7.12
C SER A 205 -4.64 -13.20 6.81
N ASN A 206 -4.02 -12.04 7.00
CA ASN A 206 -2.59 -11.86 6.72
C ASN A 206 -1.70 -12.64 7.70
N LEU A 207 -2.05 -12.67 8.98
CA LEU A 207 -1.34 -13.52 9.96
C LEU A 207 -1.43 -15.00 9.60
N SER A 208 -2.59 -15.47 9.15
CA SER A 208 -2.78 -16.84 8.68
C SER A 208 -1.91 -17.16 7.45
N VAL A 209 -1.81 -16.24 6.48
CA VAL A 209 -0.93 -16.41 5.31
C VAL A 209 0.53 -16.49 5.72
N VAL A 210 0.99 -15.59 6.61
CA VAL A 210 2.35 -15.63 7.17
C VAL A 210 2.63 -16.98 7.84
N TYR A 211 1.70 -17.47 8.64
CA TYR A 211 1.80 -18.76 9.32
C TYR A 211 1.94 -19.93 8.33
N HIS A 212 1.09 -19.99 7.30
CA HIS A 212 1.18 -21.01 6.25
C HIS A 212 2.50 -20.97 5.49
N LEU A 213 3.01 -19.79 5.17
CA LEU A 213 4.31 -19.64 4.50
C LEU A 213 5.48 -20.08 5.39
N ILE A 214 5.45 -19.78 6.69
CA ILE A 214 6.48 -20.24 7.64
C ILE A 214 6.49 -21.76 7.72
N ILE A 215 5.32 -22.41 7.81
CA ILE A 215 5.22 -23.89 7.82
C ILE A 215 5.79 -24.44 6.52
N MET A 216 5.38 -23.92 5.37
CA MET A 216 5.84 -24.39 4.06
C MET A 216 7.37 -24.23 3.91
N TYR A 217 7.93 -23.11 4.38
CA TYR A 217 9.37 -22.88 4.40
C TYR A 217 10.09 -23.90 5.31
N ARG A 218 9.57 -24.16 6.51
CA ARG A 218 10.15 -25.16 7.45
C ARG A 218 10.12 -26.56 6.85
N MET A 219 9.02 -26.97 6.24
CA MET A 219 8.91 -28.27 5.56
C MET A 219 9.88 -28.38 4.39
N CYS A 220 10.03 -27.33 3.59
CA CYS A 220 11.01 -27.29 2.50
C CYS A 220 12.45 -27.41 3.00
N LYS A 221 12.78 -26.81 4.15
CA LYS A 221 14.13 -26.89 4.75
C LYS A 221 14.42 -28.27 5.31
N ALA A 222 13.45 -28.97 5.89
CA ALA A 222 13.61 -30.30 6.48
C ALA A 222 13.85 -31.40 5.44
N HIS A 223 13.39 -31.22 4.19
CA HIS A 223 13.48 -32.26 3.13
C HIS A 223 14.69 -32.09 2.19
N ARG A 224 15.81 -31.58 2.62
CA ARG A 224 17.02 -31.33 1.82
C ARG A 224 17.85 -32.58 1.48
N GLY A 225 17.26 -33.64 0.92
CA GLY A 225 18.00 -34.88 0.54
C GLY A 225 17.61 -35.38 -0.86
N GLY A 226 18.55 -35.34 -1.84
CA GLY A 226 18.46 -36.01 -3.16
C GLY A 226 18.53 -35.09 -4.39
N VAL A 227 19.30 -35.48 -5.42
CA VAL A 227 19.66 -34.68 -6.60
C VAL A 227 18.45 -34.36 -7.50
N THR A 228 17.53 -35.29 -7.72
CA THR A 228 16.33 -35.13 -8.55
C THR A 228 15.29 -34.22 -7.87
N ARG A 229 15.35 -34.11 -6.53
CA ARG A 229 14.55 -33.16 -5.75
C ARG A 229 15.05 -31.71 -5.86
N ARG A 230 16.32 -31.50 -6.23
CA ARG A 230 16.95 -30.18 -6.30
C ARG A 230 16.30 -29.28 -7.39
N ILE A 231 15.98 -29.84 -8.56
CA ILE A 231 15.34 -29.06 -9.66
C ILE A 231 13.89 -28.69 -9.30
N ARG A 232 13.13 -29.64 -8.76
CA ARG A 232 11.75 -29.41 -8.31
C ARG A 232 11.71 -28.44 -7.11
N PHE A 233 12.73 -28.50 -6.25
CA PHE A 233 12.92 -27.57 -5.14
C PHE A 233 13.21 -26.15 -5.64
N TYR A 234 14.08 -26.00 -6.66
CA TYR A 234 14.43 -24.70 -7.23
C TYR A 234 13.24 -24.03 -7.91
N GLN A 235 12.42 -24.76 -8.65
CA GLN A 235 11.17 -24.26 -9.21
C GLN A 235 10.17 -23.84 -8.13
N LYS A 236 10.02 -24.64 -7.09
CA LYS A 236 9.15 -24.33 -5.95
C LYS A 236 9.69 -23.14 -5.13
N TYR A 237 11.00 -22.99 -5.02
CA TYR A 237 11.64 -21.86 -4.35
C TYR A 237 11.44 -20.55 -5.12
N ILE A 238 11.54 -20.57 -6.46
CA ILE A 238 11.28 -19.39 -7.30
C ILE A 238 9.81 -18.98 -7.17
N ALA A 239 8.87 -19.92 -7.28
CA ALA A 239 7.45 -19.66 -7.10
C ALA A 239 7.15 -19.09 -5.70
N MET A 240 7.79 -19.64 -4.64
CA MET A 240 7.67 -19.08 -3.28
C MET A 240 8.24 -17.67 -3.15
N THR A 241 9.29 -17.32 -3.89
CA THR A 241 9.88 -15.98 -3.81
C THR A 241 8.91 -14.91 -4.35
N GLU A 242 8.23 -15.19 -5.46
CA GLU A 242 7.21 -14.30 -6.00
C GLU A 242 6.01 -14.13 -5.03
N GLU A 243 5.60 -15.21 -4.38
CA GLU A 243 4.51 -15.17 -3.39
C GLU A 243 4.90 -14.42 -2.10
N VAL A 244 6.14 -14.57 -1.65
CA VAL A 244 6.67 -13.81 -0.49
C VAL A 244 6.70 -12.31 -0.78
N GLU A 245 7.03 -11.90 -2.01
CA GLU A 245 7.00 -10.49 -2.41
C GLU A 245 5.57 -9.91 -2.34
N HIS A 246 4.58 -10.64 -2.84
CA HIS A 246 3.17 -10.23 -2.72
C HIS A 246 2.70 -10.19 -1.27
N LEU A 247 3.17 -11.12 -0.44
CA LEU A 247 2.85 -11.12 0.99
C LEU A 247 3.48 -9.92 1.71
N LEU A 248 4.77 -9.63 1.45
CA LEU A 248 5.43 -8.47 2.04
C LEU A 248 4.68 -7.18 1.69
N LEU A 249 4.30 -7.02 0.42
CA LEU A 249 3.48 -5.89 -0.02
C LEU A 249 2.19 -5.80 0.81
N LEU A 250 1.46 -6.92 0.92
CA LEU A 250 0.18 -6.96 1.63
C LEU A 250 0.35 -6.66 3.13
N VAL A 251 1.39 -7.20 3.77
CA VAL A 251 1.68 -6.94 5.19
C VAL A 251 1.99 -5.46 5.42
N PHE A 252 2.84 -4.84 4.59
CA PHE A 252 3.17 -3.42 4.73
C PHE A 252 1.96 -2.51 4.52
N ILE A 253 1.16 -2.77 3.48
CA ILE A 253 -0.08 -2.03 3.23
C ILE A 253 -1.04 -2.22 4.41
N THR A 254 -1.17 -3.44 4.96
CA THR A 254 -2.05 -3.71 6.11
C THR A 254 -1.59 -2.97 7.37
N VAL A 255 -0.29 -2.96 7.66
CA VAL A 255 0.24 -2.23 8.81
C VAL A 255 -0.03 -0.73 8.67
N ALA A 256 0.27 -0.15 7.51
CA ALA A 256 -0.04 1.25 7.23
C ALA A 256 -1.54 1.54 7.37
N PHE A 257 -2.37 0.66 6.81
CA PHE A 257 -3.81 0.74 6.89
C PHE A 257 -4.36 0.72 8.32
N VAL A 258 -3.88 -0.22 9.17
CA VAL A 258 -4.28 -0.29 10.58
C VAL A 258 -3.91 0.99 11.31
N ILE A 259 -2.67 1.48 11.12
CA ILE A 259 -2.19 2.73 11.75
C ILE A 259 -3.05 3.93 11.31
N CYS A 260 -3.46 3.97 10.05
CA CYS A 260 -4.22 5.10 9.50
C CYS A 260 -5.72 5.05 9.85
N SER A 261 -6.33 3.86 9.96
CA SER A 261 -7.78 3.70 10.09
C SER A 261 -8.26 3.40 11.51
N PHE A 262 -7.44 2.71 12.31
CA PHE A 262 -7.82 2.34 13.68
C PHE A 262 -8.07 3.54 14.60
N PRO A 263 -7.32 4.66 14.54
CA PRO A 263 -7.59 5.84 15.35
C PRO A 263 -8.97 6.45 15.15
N LEU A 264 -9.51 6.39 13.92
CA LEU A 264 -10.89 6.83 13.64
C LEU A 264 -11.92 5.97 14.39
N VAL A 265 -11.77 4.66 14.32
CA VAL A 265 -12.64 3.71 15.04
C VAL A 265 -12.58 3.95 16.54
N LEU A 266 -11.38 4.09 17.07
CA LEU A 266 -11.17 4.37 18.50
C LEU A 266 -11.83 5.70 18.90
N ARG A 267 -11.67 6.75 18.10
CA ARG A 267 -12.25 8.07 18.36
C ARG A 267 -13.78 8.00 18.42
N VAL A 268 -14.42 7.32 17.47
CA VAL A 268 -15.88 7.13 17.47
C VAL A 268 -16.36 6.41 18.73
N TYR A 269 -15.72 5.30 19.12
CA TYR A 269 -16.12 4.57 20.32
C TYR A 269 -15.88 5.36 21.62
N VAL A 270 -14.79 6.12 21.70
CA VAL A 270 -14.52 7.00 22.85
C VAL A 270 -15.57 8.09 22.95
N ASN A 271 -16.00 8.68 21.84
CA ASN A 271 -17.09 9.67 21.82
C ASN A 271 -18.42 9.05 22.32
N PHE A 272 -18.71 7.80 21.95
CA PHE A 272 -19.91 7.10 22.46
C PHE A 272 -19.91 6.87 23.97
N THR A 273 -18.74 6.77 24.61
CA THR A 273 -18.66 6.60 26.08
C THR A 273 -18.87 7.90 26.84
N GLY A 274 -19.00 9.05 26.16
CA GLY A 274 -19.17 10.37 26.77
C GLY A 274 -17.98 10.85 27.60
N ARG A 275 -16.83 10.13 27.53
CA ARG A 275 -15.62 10.44 28.30
C ARG A 275 -14.69 11.43 27.60
N SER A 276 -14.90 11.67 26.31
CA SER A 276 -14.04 12.55 25.53
C SER A 276 -14.54 13.98 25.61
N LYS A 277 -13.64 14.91 25.95
CA LYS A 277 -13.84 16.33 25.64
C LYS A 277 -13.79 16.49 24.11
N GLU A 278 -14.69 17.26 23.55
CA GLU A 278 -14.62 17.65 22.14
C GLU A 278 -13.26 18.29 21.85
N SER A 279 -12.45 17.65 21.02
CA SER A 279 -11.14 18.16 20.60
C SER A 279 -11.07 18.15 19.09
N HIS A 280 -11.36 19.29 18.49
CA HIS A 280 -11.27 19.48 17.04
C HIS A 280 -9.90 19.17 16.45
N ALA A 281 -8.83 19.42 17.22
CA ALA A 281 -7.46 19.09 16.81
C ALA A 281 -7.26 17.57 16.67
N THR A 282 -7.83 16.80 17.58
CA THR A 282 -7.77 15.32 17.54
C THR A 282 -8.58 14.79 16.37
N ASP A 283 -9.80 15.31 16.15
CA ASP A 283 -10.66 14.89 15.06
C ASP A 283 -10.01 15.17 13.69
N LEU A 284 -9.42 16.36 13.52
CA LEU A 284 -8.68 16.69 12.32
C LEU A 284 -7.44 15.79 12.13
N ALA A 285 -6.69 15.49 13.21
CA ALA A 285 -5.53 14.60 13.13
C ALA A 285 -5.92 13.20 12.66
N VAL A 286 -7.04 12.67 13.16
CA VAL A 286 -7.58 11.37 12.76
C VAL A 286 -8.04 11.36 11.30
N LEU A 287 -8.70 12.41 10.82
CA LEU A 287 -9.11 12.54 9.42
C LEU A 287 -7.91 12.64 8.47
N ARG A 288 -6.90 13.42 8.85
CA ARG A 288 -5.64 13.50 8.10
C ARG A 288 -4.95 12.15 8.04
N LEU A 289 -4.89 11.44 9.17
CA LEU A 289 -4.28 10.12 9.23
C LEU A 289 -5.01 9.12 8.33
N LEU A 290 -6.34 9.14 8.30
CA LEU A 290 -7.14 8.33 7.38
C LEU A 290 -6.79 8.61 5.91
N SER A 291 -6.59 9.87 5.55
CA SER A 291 -6.23 10.28 4.18
C SER A 291 -4.81 9.87 3.78
N PHE A 292 -3.89 9.69 4.73
CA PHE A 292 -2.54 9.22 4.41
C PHE A 292 -2.51 7.81 3.82
N ASN A 293 -3.57 7.02 4.02
CA ASN A 293 -3.65 5.66 3.48
C ASN A 293 -3.53 5.62 1.95
N SER A 294 -4.25 6.49 1.23
CA SER A 294 -4.22 6.58 -0.23
C SER A 294 -2.87 7.09 -0.79
N ILE A 295 -2.09 7.79 0.06
CA ILE A 295 -0.72 8.22 -0.29
C ILE A 295 0.24 7.03 -0.13
N ILE A 296 0.16 6.30 0.97
CA ILE A 296 1.12 5.23 1.30
C ILE A 296 0.99 4.05 0.34
N ASN A 297 -0.23 3.65 -0.02
CA ASN A 297 -0.51 2.47 -0.84
C ASN A 297 0.33 2.40 -2.14
N PRO A 298 0.32 3.41 -3.03
CA PRO A 298 1.08 3.36 -4.28
C PRO A 298 2.60 3.35 -4.05
N TRP A 299 3.09 4.07 -3.05
CA TRP A 299 4.53 4.12 -2.75
C TRP A 299 5.04 2.80 -2.22
N VAL A 300 4.29 2.13 -1.32
CA VAL A 300 4.61 0.78 -0.87
C VAL A 300 4.63 -0.20 -2.04
N PHE A 301 3.64 -0.12 -2.94
CA PHE A 301 3.59 -0.95 -4.14
C PHE A 301 4.81 -0.72 -5.07
N ILE A 302 5.23 0.52 -5.26
CA ILE A 302 6.39 0.87 -6.11
C ILE A 302 7.69 0.39 -5.48
N ILE A 303 7.90 0.66 -4.18
CA ILE A 303 9.15 0.36 -3.47
C ILE A 303 9.36 -1.16 -3.31
N LEU A 304 8.31 -1.91 -2.97
CA LEU A 304 8.40 -3.36 -2.76
C LEU A 304 8.38 -4.17 -4.06
N ARG A 305 8.38 -3.51 -5.22
CA ARG A 305 8.47 -4.22 -6.49
C ARG A 305 9.83 -4.92 -6.64
N PRO A 306 9.86 -6.21 -7.08
CA PRO A 306 11.11 -6.99 -7.18
C PRO A 306 12.21 -6.33 -8.00
N SER A 307 11.83 -5.63 -9.06
CA SER A 307 12.79 -4.92 -9.92
C SER A 307 13.44 -3.75 -9.19
N VAL A 308 12.68 -3.01 -8.39
CA VAL A 308 13.15 -1.87 -7.59
C VAL A 308 13.99 -2.36 -6.41
N LEU A 309 13.53 -3.41 -5.71
CA LEU A 309 14.27 -4.03 -4.62
C LEU A 309 15.62 -4.56 -5.08
N ARG A 310 15.68 -5.26 -6.22
CA ARG A 310 16.96 -5.74 -6.81
C ARG A 310 17.88 -4.60 -7.20
N PHE A 311 17.36 -3.51 -7.74
CA PHE A 311 18.14 -2.31 -8.07
C PHE A 311 18.69 -1.63 -6.82
N LEU A 312 17.86 -1.45 -5.78
CA LEU A 312 18.28 -0.88 -4.50
C LEU A 312 19.33 -1.76 -3.81
N TRP A 313 19.10 -3.08 -3.80
CA TRP A 313 20.05 -4.04 -3.24
C TRP A 313 21.41 -3.99 -3.94
N ARG A 314 21.44 -3.92 -5.28
CA ARG A 314 22.68 -3.75 -6.06
C ARG A 314 23.39 -2.45 -5.72
N LYS A 315 22.68 -1.34 -5.61
CA LYS A 315 23.29 -0.06 -5.20
C LYS A 315 23.87 -0.11 -3.80
N LEU A 316 23.15 -0.70 -2.84
CA LEU A 316 23.60 -0.82 -1.45
C LEU A 316 24.82 -1.75 -1.31
N THR A 317 24.86 -2.85 -2.08
CA THR A 317 26.02 -3.76 -2.08
C THR A 317 27.23 -3.16 -2.78
N LEU A 318 27.05 -2.41 -3.87
CA LEU A 318 28.13 -1.68 -4.56
C LEU A 318 28.68 -0.55 -3.68
N SER A 319 27.83 0.16 -2.94
CA SER A 319 28.24 1.19 -1.97
C SER A 319 29.05 0.64 -0.80
N LYS A 320 28.79 -0.62 -0.36
CA LYS A 320 29.60 -1.31 0.65
C LYS A 320 30.93 -1.83 0.11
N ALA A 321 31.03 -2.14 -1.17
CA ALA A 321 32.24 -2.63 -1.82
C ALA A 321 33.22 -1.50 -2.17
N GLN A 322 32.82 -0.24 -2.15
CA GLN A 322 33.66 0.93 -2.41
C GLN A 322 34.34 1.54 -1.19
N ARG A 323 34.30 0.89 -0.01
CA ARG A 323 35.25 1.26 1.06
C ARG A 323 36.60 0.60 0.71
N PRO A 324 37.65 1.38 0.44
CA PRO A 324 38.97 0.80 0.22
C PRO A 324 39.39 0.04 1.46
N PRO A 325 40.02 -1.15 1.34
CA PRO A 325 40.64 -1.78 2.49
C PRO A 325 41.75 -0.84 2.98
N GLU A 326 41.74 -0.51 4.25
CA GLU A 326 42.88 0.14 4.92
C GLU A 326 44.12 -0.69 4.60
N ALA A 327 45.08 -0.07 3.94
CA ALA A 327 46.36 -0.70 3.59
C ALA A 327 47.01 -1.19 4.86
N PRO A 328 47.44 -2.48 4.94
CA PRO A 328 48.22 -2.93 6.06
C PRO A 328 49.57 -2.23 6.02
N THR A 329 49.88 -1.51 7.06
CA THR A 329 51.22 -0.97 7.35
C THR A 329 52.17 -2.14 7.54
N PHE A 330 52.97 -2.43 6.50
CA PHE A 330 54.09 -3.36 6.61
C PHE A 330 55.24 -2.71 7.40
N PRO A 331 55.84 -3.41 8.36
CA PRO A 331 57.06 -2.97 8.98
C PRO A 331 58.23 -3.02 7.99
N GLN A 332 59.07 -1.96 7.97
CA GLN A 332 60.28 -1.90 7.19
C GLN A 332 61.19 -3.07 7.56
N GLU A 333 61.45 -3.97 6.63
CA GLU A 333 62.45 -5.02 6.73
C GLU A 333 63.75 -4.57 6.06
N LYS A 334 64.81 -4.78 6.82
CA LYS A 334 66.18 -4.40 6.49
C LYS A 334 66.70 -5.10 5.27
N SER A 335 67.43 -4.34 4.42
CA SER A 335 68.24 -4.80 3.30
C SER A 335 69.24 -5.90 3.64
N LEU A 336 69.28 -6.99 2.88
CA LEU A 336 70.37 -7.96 2.80
C LEU A 336 70.68 -8.31 1.32
N PRO A 337 71.94 -8.72 1.00
CA PRO A 337 72.57 -8.40 -0.27
C PRO A 337 72.38 -9.45 -1.39
N VAL A 338 72.71 -8.95 -2.60
CA VAL A 338 72.64 -9.55 -3.91
C VAL A 338 73.45 -10.83 -4.02
N GLY A 339 72.88 -11.92 -4.53
CA GLY A 339 73.54 -13.13 -5.01
C GLY A 339 73.05 -13.49 -6.45
N PRO A 340 73.82 -14.24 -7.27
CA PRO A 340 73.85 -14.09 -8.70
C PRO A 340 72.78 -14.83 -9.51
N LYS A 341 72.52 -14.29 -10.69
CA LYS A 341 71.55 -14.73 -11.72
C LYS A 341 71.88 -16.13 -12.27
N LEU A 342 70.87 -16.99 -12.42
CA LEU A 342 70.87 -18.15 -13.33
C LEU A 342 69.84 -17.99 -14.44
N PRO A 343 70.08 -18.53 -15.65
CA PRO A 343 69.42 -18.11 -16.90
C PRO A 343 68.12 -18.89 -17.18
N LEU A 344 67.26 -18.22 -17.97
CA LEU A 344 66.02 -18.74 -18.58
C LEU A 344 66.30 -19.90 -19.55
N PRO A 345 65.39 -20.85 -19.73
CA PRO A 345 65.24 -21.54 -20.98
C PRO A 345 64.09 -20.99 -21.81
N SER A 346 64.39 -20.85 -23.11
CA SER A 346 63.56 -20.33 -24.19
C SER A 346 62.51 -21.36 -24.70
N PRO A 347 61.63 -20.91 -25.57
CA PRO A 347 60.35 -21.55 -25.85
C PRO A 347 60.48 -22.64 -26.93
N PHE A 348 59.64 -23.65 -26.90
CA PHE A 348 59.47 -24.61 -27.98
C PHE A 348 58.18 -24.32 -28.77
N ILE A 349 58.40 -24.27 -30.04
CA ILE A 349 57.65 -24.05 -31.26
C ILE A 349 56.76 -25.25 -31.59
N GLU A 350 55.48 -24.95 -31.98
CA GLU A 350 54.80 -25.32 -33.20
C GLU A 350 54.92 -26.77 -33.73
N LEU A 351 53.76 -27.27 -34.09
CA LEU A 351 53.45 -28.04 -35.33
C LEU A 351 51.98 -28.47 -35.23
N GLN A 352 51.07 -27.89 -35.92
CA GLN A 352 50.70 -27.89 -37.35
C GLN A 352 50.29 -29.25 -37.92
N ASN A 353 49.11 -29.20 -38.54
CA ASN A 353 48.55 -30.02 -39.62
C ASN A 353 47.93 -31.38 -39.24
N ASP A 354 46.96 -31.87 -39.91
CA ASP A 354 46.17 -31.59 -41.10
C ASP A 354 45.13 -32.69 -41.25
N ASP A 355 44.17 -32.40 -42.11
CA ASP A 355 43.43 -33.34 -42.97
C ASP A 355 42.27 -34.16 -42.36
N ALA A 356 41.08 -33.84 -42.72
CA ALA A 356 40.41 -33.93 -44.01
C ALA A 356 39.49 -35.17 -44.13
N LYS A 357 38.30 -34.88 -44.71
CA LYS A 357 37.38 -35.77 -45.41
C LYS A 357 36.51 -36.68 -44.50
N GLY A 358 35.23 -36.72 -44.64
CA GLY A 358 34.36 -36.59 -45.75
C GLY A 358 33.33 -37.70 -45.72
N VAL A 359 32.22 -37.51 -46.41
CA VAL A 359 31.26 -38.51 -46.83
C VAL A 359 30.19 -38.85 -45.82
N ASP A 360 28.97 -38.28 -45.96
CA ASP A 360 27.88 -38.51 -46.93
C ASP A 360 26.95 -39.67 -46.57
N LYS A 361 25.64 -39.35 -46.51
CA LYS A 361 24.48 -40.21 -46.75
C LYS A 361 24.09 -41.23 -45.68
N THR A 362 23.00 -41.13 -45.03
CA THR A 362 21.63 -41.40 -45.48
C THR A 362 20.65 -40.75 -44.46
#